data_f6168a71f8369922ae66165218b1b7bb
#
_entry.id   f6168a71f8369922ae66165218b1b7bb
#
_cell.length_a   1.000
_cell.length_b   1.000
_cell.length_c   1.000
_cell.angle_alpha   90.00
_cell.angle_beta   90.00
_cell.angle_gamma   90.00
#
_symmetry.space_group_name_H-M   'P 1'
#
loop_
_entity.id
_entity.type
_entity.pdbx_description
1 polymer ?
#
loop_
_entity_poly.entity_id
_entity_poly.type
_entity_poly.pdbx_seq_one_letter_code
_entity_poly.pdbx_strand_id
1 'polypeptide(L)'
;MPAVPVGTTTQNPGLLHQASAIYFVKKGLDRLMPELYFWQLGYKVPLPRNMGRTIQMFRFNLPGQNTVPAAEGVNPNPVPQSSYPITAIVEQYSDYMDSSTLYDETDINSIGAAAQMVEDLSFRGALAADSVTRAEIDSNTAYTVPTIGANLTVADFKANVTLMKGSNVRPYGSGDWMAVIHPYVEYDIMSDNTAGGFIDCMKYQQGTKLLNGEIGKVAGCRLMSSTNVNITGTAPNQLYSAYMFGFQSFGVIPLAGSGPSTVTDPKNERFKVSVVKPGIGPSNPTGEIGTIASYRFVMASKITDPQRMRIIQCDASLV
;
A
#
# COMPACT_ATOMS: atom_id res chain seq x y z
N MET A 1 -24.65 -35.31 -43.63
CA MET A 1 -24.65 -34.69 -42.33
C MET A 1 -23.30 -34.05 -42.12
N PRO A 2 -23.18 -32.74 -41.91
CA PRO A 2 -21.91 -32.16 -41.61
C PRO A 2 -21.46 -32.64 -40.23
N ALA A 3 -20.24 -33.13 -40.11
CA ALA A 3 -19.63 -33.53 -38.85
C ALA A 3 -19.62 -32.32 -37.89
N VAL A 4 -20.26 -32.48 -36.76
CA VAL A 4 -20.15 -31.53 -35.64
C VAL A 4 -18.66 -31.48 -35.27
N PRO A 5 -18.02 -30.34 -35.30
CA PRO A 5 -16.63 -30.27 -34.83
C PRO A 5 -16.61 -30.66 -33.37
N VAL A 6 -16.02 -31.79 -33.07
CA VAL A 6 -15.76 -32.21 -31.72
C VAL A 6 -14.88 -31.10 -31.13
N GLY A 7 -15.45 -30.35 -30.20
CA GLY A 7 -14.73 -29.25 -29.59
C GLY A 7 -13.49 -29.76 -28.87
N THR A 8 -12.38 -29.70 -29.55
CA THR A 8 -11.06 -30.07 -29.04
C THR A 8 -10.63 -29.26 -27.81
N THR A 9 -11.35 -28.19 -27.55
CA THR A 9 -11.09 -27.30 -26.40
C THR A 9 -11.47 -27.91 -25.05
N THR A 10 -12.44 -28.85 -25.02
CA THR A 10 -12.84 -29.53 -23.77
C THR A 10 -11.87 -30.62 -23.35
N GLN A 11 -11.00 -31.06 -24.25
CA GLN A 11 -10.03 -32.12 -23.94
C GLN A 11 -8.61 -31.61 -23.58
N ASN A 12 -8.40 -30.29 -23.63
CA ASN A 12 -7.14 -29.70 -23.21
C ASN A 12 -7.34 -28.86 -21.96
N PRO A 13 -7.32 -29.48 -20.75
CA PRO A 13 -7.59 -28.80 -19.49
C PRO A 13 -6.62 -27.63 -19.21
N GLY A 14 -5.43 -27.68 -19.83
CA GLY A 14 -4.45 -26.61 -19.69
C GLY A 14 -4.84 -25.29 -20.36
N LEU A 15 -5.50 -25.33 -21.53
CA LEU A 15 -5.91 -24.12 -22.25
C LEU A 15 -7.10 -23.44 -21.59
N LEU A 16 -8.10 -24.22 -21.17
CA LEU A 16 -9.25 -23.69 -20.42
C LEU A 16 -8.84 -23.12 -19.07
N HIS A 17 -7.89 -23.78 -18.42
CA HIS A 17 -7.34 -23.32 -17.14
C HIS A 17 -6.58 -22.00 -17.30
N GLN A 18 -5.76 -21.86 -18.33
CA GLN A 18 -5.06 -20.60 -18.61
C GLN A 18 -6.02 -19.46 -18.95
N ALA A 19 -7.04 -19.71 -19.79
CA ALA A 19 -8.02 -18.69 -20.15
C ALA A 19 -8.85 -18.21 -18.95
N SER A 20 -9.28 -19.13 -18.08
CA SER A 20 -10.00 -18.76 -16.87
C SER A 20 -9.10 -18.07 -15.86
N ALA A 21 -7.86 -18.51 -15.70
CA ALA A 21 -6.88 -17.85 -14.84
C ALA A 21 -6.60 -16.41 -15.28
N ILE A 22 -6.45 -16.17 -16.58
CA ILE A 22 -6.26 -14.81 -17.12
C ILE A 22 -7.47 -13.91 -16.83
N TYR A 23 -8.68 -14.43 -17.02
CA TYR A 23 -9.89 -13.66 -16.74
C TYR A 23 -9.99 -13.26 -15.26
N PHE A 24 -9.79 -14.20 -14.36
CA PHE A 24 -9.88 -13.93 -12.92
C PHE A 24 -8.78 -12.98 -12.44
N VAL A 25 -7.56 -13.12 -12.93
CA VAL A 25 -6.47 -12.18 -12.62
C VAL A 25 -6.84 -10.75 -13.01
N LYS A 26 -7.37 -10.55 -14.22
CA LYS A 26 -7.78 -9.23 -14.69
C LYS A 26 -8.87 -8.63 -13.80
N LYS A 27 -9.89 -9.38 -13.46
CA LYS A 27 -10.97 -8.92 -12.57
C LYS A 27 -10.47 -8.62 -11.16
N GLY A 28 -9.63 -9.48 -10.61
CA GLY A 28 -9.03 -9.28 -9.30
C GLY A 28 -8.18 -8.02 -9.22
N LEU A 29 -7.41 -7.73 -10.27
CA LEU A 29 -6.55 -6.55 -10.32
C LEU A 29 -7.32 -5.24 -10.45
N ASP A 30 -8.42 -5.22 -11.18
CA ASP A 30 -9.29 -4.04 -11.26
C ASP A 30 -9.84 -3.65 -9.89
N ARG A 31 -10.12 -4.62 -9.01
CA ARG A 31 -10.59 -4.38 -7.64
C ARG A 31 -9.46 -4.02 -6.67
N LEU A 32 -8.24 -4.52 -6.92
CA LEU A 32 -7.10 -4.35 -6.06
C LEU A 32 -6.62 -2.90 -5.98
N MET A 33 -6.64 -2.18 -7.09
CA MET A 33 -6.02 -0.85 -7.22
C MET A 33 -6.67 0.25 -6.36
N PRO A 34 -7.99 0.33 -6.22
CA PRO A 34 -8.63 1.38 -5.41
C PRO A 34 -8.38 1.26 -3.91
N GLU A 35 -7.98 0.09 -3.43
CA GLU A 35 -7.90 -0.22 -1.99
C GLU A 35 -6.49 -0.08 -1.41
N LEU A 36 -5.48 0.27 -2.21
CA LEU A 36 -4.07 0.38 -1.82
C LEU A 36 -3.69 1.84 -1.53
N TYR A 37 -3.86 2.31 -0.29
CA TYR A 37 -3.45 3.67 0.11
C TYR A 37 -1.95 3.76 0.39
N PHE A 38 -1.43 2.99 1.33
CA PHE A 38 -0.01 3.05 1.70
C PHE A 38 0.89 2.63 0.55
N TRP A 39 0.49 1.56 -0.15
CA TRP A 39 1.23 1.10 -1.31
C TRP A 39 1.29 2.14 -2.44
N GLN A 40 0.25 2.94 -2.64
CA GLN A 40 0.20 4.00 -3.67
C GLN A 40 1.12 5.18 -3.33
N LEU A 41 1.18 5.57 -2.06
CA LEU A 41 1.97 6.69 -1.59
C LEU A 41 3.48 6.41 -1.58
N GLY A 42 3.87 5.15 -1.56
CA GLY A 42 5.28 4.74 -1.55
C GLY A 42 6.00 5.01 -2.86
N TYR A 43 7.27 5.40 -2.75
CA TYR A 43 8.15 5.50 -3.91
C TYR A 43 8.49 4.11 -4.45
N LYS A 44 8.17 3.85 -5.71
CA LYS A 44 8.27 2.52 -6.31
C LYS A 44 9.66 2.32 -6.93
N VAL A 45 10.41 1.38 -6.37
CA VAL A 45 11.75 0.97 -6.85
C VAL A 45 11.70 -0.51 -7.21
N PRO A 46 11.44 -0.87 -8.49
CA PRO A 46 11.34 -2.28 -8.87
C PRO A 46 12.70 -2.97 -8.79
N LEU A 47 12.75 -4.15 -8.17
CA LEU A 47 13.93 -5.03 -8.20
C LEU A 47 13.94 -5.79 -9.51
N PRO A 48 15.00 -5.67 -10.36
CA PRO A 48 15.11 -6.45 -11.58
C PRO A 48 15.18 -7.96 -11.31
N ARG A 49 14.67 -8.77 -12.23
CA ARG A 49 14.78 -10.23 -12.15
C ARG A 49 16.24 -10.68 -12.18
N ASN A 50 16.50 -11.82 -11.55
CA ASN A 50 17.82 -12.48 -11.54
C ASN A 50 18.94 -11.67 -10.87
N MET A 51 18.60 -10.62 -10.12
CA MET A 51 19.56 -9.79 -9.37
C MET A 51 19.62 -10.12 -7.87
N GLY A 52 19.14 -11.31 -7.48
CA GLY A 52 19.06 -11.72 -6.09
C GLY A 52 17.82 -11.20 -5.38
N ARG A 53 17.80 -11.32 -4.04
CA ARG A 53 16.67 -10.93 -3.19
C ARG A 53 16.86 -9.58 -2.49
N THR A 54 18.04 -8.99 -2.60
CA THR A 54 18.43 -7.81 -1.84
C THR A 54 18.60 -6.64 -2.79
N ILE A 55 17.98 -5.52 -2.44
CA ILE A 55 18.20 -4.22 -3.09
C ILE A 55 18.83 -3.27 -2.10
N GLN A 56 19.78 -2.49 -2.57
CA GLN A 56 20.42 -1.44 -1.78
C GLN A 56 20.12 -0.09 -2.42
N MET A 57 19.53 0.80 -1.64
CA MET A 57 19.29 2.19 -1.99
C MET A 57 20.25 3.08 -1.22
N PHE A 58 20.64 4.22 -1.79
CA PHE A 58 21.54 5.16 -1.13
C PHE A 58 20.80 6.46 -0.85
N ARG A 59 20.90 6.92 0.39
CA ARG A 59 20.49 8.25 0.79
C ARG A 59 21.72 9.13 0.90
N PHE A 60 21.74 10.25 0.20
CA PHE A 60 22.80 11.24 0.28
C PHE A 60 22.42 12.35 1.26
N ASN A 61 23.34 12.72 2.13
CA ASN A 61 23.16 13.90 2.97
C ASN A 61 23.62 15.15 2.21
N LEU A 62 22.94 16.26 2.48
CA LEU A 62 23.42 17.55 2.00
C LEU A 62 24.70 17.92 2.76
N PRO A 63 25.83 18.09 2.07
CA PRO A 63 27.05 18.52 2.73
C PRO A 63 26.90 19.96 3.27
N GLY A 64 27.67 20.29 4.29
CA GLY A 64 27.72 21.64 4.84
C GLY A 64 28.11 22.67 3.78
N GLN A 65 27.51 23.86 3.84
CA GLN A 65 27.86 24.95 2.95
C GLN A 65 29.15 25.63 3.43
N ASN A 66 30.05 25.92 2.49
CA ASN A 66 31.18 26.80 2.79
C ASN A 66 30.73 28.26 2.55
N THR A 67 30.57 29.01 3.62
CA THR A 67 30.15 30.42 3.58
C THR A 67 31.35 31.38 3.72
N VAL A 68 32.57 30.84 3.86
CA VAL A 68 33.76 31.64 3.96
C VAL A 68 34.31 31.94 2.56
N PRO A 69 34.58 33.21 2.24
CA PRO A 69 35.19 33.57 0.95
C PRO A 69 36.54 32.83 0.79
N ALA A 70 36.80 32.28 -0.36
CA ALA A 70 38.06 31.68 -0.68
C ALA A 70 39.16 32.79 -0.79
N ALA A 71 40.31 32.56 -0.19
CA ALA A 71 41.45 33.45 -0.39
C ALA A 71 41.98 33.28 -1.81
N GLU A 72 42.46 34.39 -2.40
CA GLU A 72 43.00 34.39 -3.76
C GLU A 72 44.21 33.43 -3.87
N GLY A 73 44.16 32.54 -4.86
CA GLY A 73 45.24 31.58 -5.10
C GLY A 73 45.24 30.35 -4.17
N VAL A 74 44.23 30.19 -3.29
CA VAL A 74 44.14 29.05 -2.34
C VAL A 74 42.85 28.25 -2.69
N ASN A 75 43.01 26.94 -2.93
CA ASN A 75 41.89 26.06 -3.10
C ASN A 75 41.12 25.89 -1.78
N PRO A 76 39.77 25.99 -1.79
CA PRO A 76 38.98 25.70 -0.60
C PRO A 76 39.08 24.23 -0.22
N ASN A 77 38.93 23.93 1.07
CA ASN A 77 38.89 22.54 1.53
C ASN A 77 37.74 21.77 0.93
N PRO A 78 37.96 20.55 0.41
CA PRO A 78 36.89 19.71 -0.12
C PRO A 78 35.92 19.33 0.97
N VAL A 79 34.62 19.41 0.68
CA VAL A 79 33.53 18.96 1.57
C VAL A 79 33.17 17.54 1.18
N PRO A 80 33.38 16.53 2.06
CA PRO A 80 33.04 15.16 1.74
C PRO A 80 31.53 14.96 1.70
N GLN A 81 31.05 14.27 0.68
CA GLN A 81 29.67 13.83 0.61
C GLN A 81 29.51 12.50 1.34
N SER A 82 28.56 12.43 2.26
CA SER A 82 28.22 11.19 2.95
C SER A 82 26.99 10.53 2.36
N SER A 83 27.00 9.21 2.26
CA SER A 83 25.87 8.40 1.83
C SER A 83 25.55 7.32 2.85
N TYR A 84 24.26 7.05 3.05
CA TYR A 84 23.79 5.97 3.92
C TYR A 84 23.14 4.90 3.05
N PRO A 85 23.63 3.65 3.11
CA PRO A 85 23.00 2.54 2.43
C PRO A 85 21.74 2.09 3.19
N ILE A 86 20.65 1.89 2.46
CA ILE A 86 19.39 1.35 2.95
C ILE A 86 19.16 0.03 2.23
N THR A 87 19.21 -1.07 2.97
CA THR A 87 19.08 -2.41 2.41
C THR A 87 17.68 -2.93 2.65
N ALA A 88 17.05 -3.47 1.61
CA ALA A 88 15.77 -4.14 1.69
C ALA A 88 15.86 -5.54 1.09
N ILE A 89 15.22 -6.51 1.74
CA ILE A 89 15.14 -7.89 1.30
C ILE A 89 13.71 -8.16 0.85
N VAL A 90 13.56 -8.63 -0.37
CA VAL A 90 12.25 -8.93 -0.95
C VAL A 90 11.78 -10.30 -0.49
N GLU A 91 10.54 -10.35 0.01
CA GLU A 91 9.90 -11.55 0.52
C GLU A 91 8.66 -11.93 -0.30
N GLN A 92 8.29 -13.19 -0.27
CA GLN A 92 7.13 -13.72 -0.95
C GLN A 92 5.97 -13.85 0.02
N TYR A 93 4.82 -13.32 -0.37
CA TYR A 93 3.55 -13.46 0.34
C TYR A 93 2.59 -14.24 -0.52
N SER A 94 1.87 -15.17 0.08
CA SER A 94 0.89 -16.01 -0.61
C SER A 94 -0.20 -16.45 0.34
N ASP A 95 -1.40 -16.62 -0.21
CA ASP A 95 -2.54 -17.17 0.49
C ASP A 95 -3.40 -17.97 -0.49
N TYR A 96 -4.23 -18.87 0.01
CA TYR A 96 -5.12 -19.66 -0.82
C TYR A 96 -6.47 -19.91 -0.13
N MET A 97 -7.46 -20.17 -0.94
CA MET A 97 -8.80 -20.62 -0.53
C MET A 97 -9.13 -21.89 -1.31
N ASP A 98 -9.75 -22.83 -0.67
CA ASP A 98 -10.22 -24.08 -1.26
C ASP A 98 -11.73 -24.26 -1.03
N SER A 99 -12.38 -24.95 -1.94
CA SER A 99 -13.74 -25.44 -1.81
C SER A 99 -13.74 -26.96 -1.74
N SER A 100 -14.80 -27.57 -1.19
CA SER A 100 -14.98 -29.00 -1.29
C SER A 100 -15.66 -29.35 -2.63
N THR A 101 -15.37 -30.54 -3.14
CA THR A 101 -16.01 -31.04 -4.36
C THR A 101 -17.53 -31.13 -4.20
N LEU A 102 -17.99 -31.53 -3.01
CA LEU A 102 -19.42 -31.58 -2.71
C LEU A 102 -20.07 -30.21 -2.81
N TYR A 103 -19.38 -29.16 -2.33
CA TYR A 103 -19.86 -27.78 -2.44
C TYR A 103 -19.92 -27.34 -3.90
N ASP A 104 -18.89 -27.63 -4.69
CA ASP A 104 -18.81 -27.27 -6.12
C ASP A 104 -19.90 -28.00 -6.94
N GLU A 105 -20.31 -29.21 -6.54
CA GLU A 105 -21.34 -30.01 -7.21
C GLU A 105 -22.77 -29.67 -6.76
N THR A 106 -22.96 -29.22 -5.53
CA THR A 106 -24.28 -28.93 -4.97
C THR A 106 -24.67 -27.46 -5.05
N ASP A 107 -23.72 -26.58 -5.22
CA ASP A 107 -24.01 -25.14 -5.34
C ASP A 107 -24.63 -24.82 -6.70
N ILE A 108 -25.82 -24.23 -6.66
CA ILE A 108 -26.55 -23.75 -7.84
C ILE A 108 -25.76 -22.70 -8.64
N ASN A 109 -24.84 -22.01 -7.97
CA ASN A 109 -23.97 -20.98 -8.54
C ASN A 109 -22.50 -21.40 -8.62
N SER A 110 -22.19 -22.66 -8.94
CA SER A 110 -20.79 -23.15 -8.98
C SER A 110 -19.80 -22.27 -9.77
N ILE A 111 -20.27 -21.58 -10.81
CA ILE A 111 -19.49 -20.60 -11.56
C ILE A 111 -19.30 -19.31 -10.74
N GLY A 112 -20.28 -18.95 -9.91
CA GLY A 112 -20.23 -17.78 -9.04
C GLY A 112 -19.26 -17.94 -7.86
N ALA A 113 -19.19 -19.12 -7.27
CA ALA A 113 -18.33 -19.39 -6.13
C ALA A 113 -16.84 -19.17 -6.44
N ALA A 114 -16.34 -19.70 -7.54
CA ALA A 114 -14.95 -19.50 -7.96
C ALA A 114 -14.64 -18.02 -8.25
N ALA A 115 -15.58 -17.27 -8.83
CA ALA A 115 -15.40 -15.84 -9.06
C ALA A 115 -15.35 -15.05 -7.75
N GLN A 116 -16.22 -15.39 -6.80
CA GLN A 116 -16.23 -14.77 -5.48
C GLN A 116 -14.96 -15.07 -4.70
N MET A 117 -14.47 -16.32 -4.72
CA MET A 117 -13.18 -16.68 -4.10
C MET A 117 -12.03 -15.83 -4.66
N VAL A 118 -12.00 -15.56 -5.96
CA VAL A 118 -10.98 -14.69 -6.57
C VAL A 118 -11.15 -13.24 -6.15
N GLU A 119 -12.38 -12.75 -6.03
CA GLU A 119 -12.63 -11.40 -5.51
C GLU A 119 -12.15 -11.24 -4.07
N ASP A 120 -12.50 -12.20 -3.20
CA ASP A 120 -12.09 -12.19 -1.81
C ASP A 120 -10.57 -12.31 -1.65
N LEU A 121 -9.92 -13.18 -2.44
CA LEU A 121 -8.47 -13.29 -2.47
C LEU A 121 -7.79 -12.02 -2.99
N SER A 122 -8.37 -11.36 -3.97
CA SER A 122 -7.85 -10.10 -4.50
C SER A 122 -7.89 -9.01 -3.43
N PHE A 123 -9.00 -8.93 -2.69
CA PHE A 123 -9.14 -8.00 -1.57
C PHE A 123 -8.14 -8.31 -0.45
N ARG A 124 -8.01 -9.58 -0.05
CA ARG A 124 -7.04 -10.02 0.96
C ARG A 124 -5.60 -9.74 0.53
N GLY A 125 -5.28 -9.96 -0.74
CA GLY A 125 -3.96 -9.65 -1.29
C GLY A 125 -3.65 -8.15 -1.29
N ALA A 126 -4.64 -7.32 -1.62
CA ALA A 126 -4.52 -5.87 -1.55
C ALA A 126 -4.26 -5.41 -0.11
N LEU A 127 -5.07 -5.91 0.82
CA LEU A 127 -4.94 -5.59 2.24
C LEU A 127 -3.60 -6.07 2.80
N ALA A 128 -3.13 -7.26 2.39
CA ALA A 128 -1.85 -7.79 2.82
C ALA A 128 -0.67 -6.91 2.33
N ALA A 129 -0.68 -6.48 1.07
CA ALA A 129 0.35 -5.60 0.53
C ALA A 129 0.38 -4.24 1.23
N ASP A 130 -0.79 -3.67 1.50
CA ASP A 130 -0.93 -2.41 2.22
C ASP A 130 -0.49 -2.55 3.68
N SER A 131 -0.87 -3.65 4.35
CA SER A 131 -0.52 -3.93 5.74
C SER A 131 0.99 -4.19 5.93
N VAL A 132 1.65 -4.86 4.98
CA VAL A 132 3.11 -5.03 4.99
C VAL A 132 3.81 -3.69 4.88
N THR A 133 3.31 -2.80 4.02
CA THR A 133 3.85 -1.44 3.89
C THR A 133 3.63 -0.63 5.16
N ARG A 134 2.43 -0.71 5.75
CA ARG A 134 2.11 -0.05 7.02
C ARG A 134 3.01 -0.55 8.16
N ALA A 135 3.20 -1.85 8.28
CA ALA A 135 4.05 -2.43 9.34
C ALA A 135 5.49 -1.91 9.31
N GLU A 136 6.05 -1.70 8.11
CA GLU A 136 7.36 -1.06 7.98
C GLU A 136 7.31 0.42 8.41
N ILE A 137 6.24 1.14 8.07
CA ILE A 137 6.06 2.54 8.48
C ILE A 137 5.96 2.64 10.01
N ASP A 138 5.21 1.74 10.65
CA ASP A 138 5.04 1.68 12.11
C ASP A 138 6.36 1.44 12.86
N SER A 139 7.36 0.89 12.19
CA SER A 139 8.72 0.73 12.77
C SER A 139 9.43 2.06 13.03
N ASN A 140 8.93 3.18 12.50
CA ASN A 140 9.51 4.51 12.68
C ASN A 140 9.13 5.14 14.04
N THR A 141 9.61 4.58 15.12
CA THR A 141 9.34 5.07 16.48
C THR A 141 9.97 6.42 16.78
N ALA A 142 11.05 6.80 16.09
CA ALA A 142 11.78 8.05 16.33
C ALA A 142 10.97 9.31 15.98
N TYR A 143 9.99 9.19 15.10
CA TYR A 143 9.14 10.29 14.65
C TYR A 143 7.66 10.03 14.94
N THR A 144 7.38 9.17 15.91
CA THR A 144 6.06 8.95 16.47
C THR A 144 5.83 9.97 17.59
N VAL A 145 4.73 10.70 17.48
CA VAL A 145 4.28 11.67 18.51
C VAL A 145 3.15 11.00 19.29
N PRO A 146 3.40 10.57 20.52
CA PRO A 146 2.34 10.00 21.33
C PRO A 146 1.43 11.12 21.84
N THR A 147 0.17 11.12 21.45
CA THR A 147 -0.88 11.99 21.98
C THR A 147 -1.84 11.13 22.79
N ILE A 148 -1.36 10.60 23.90
CA ILE A 148 -2.13 9.68 24.75
C ILE A 148 -3.30 10.42 25.39
N GLY A 149 -4.53 9.94 25.13
CA GLY A 149 -5.76 10.43 25.75
C GLY A 149 -6.27 11.78 25.22
N ALA A 150 -5.92 12.15 24.01
CA ALA A 150 -6.43 13.32 23.32
C ALA A 150 -6.84 13.01 21.88
N ASN A 151 -7.94 13.63 21.44
CA ASN A 151 -8.40 13.56 20.06
C ASN A 151 -7.47 14.36 19.15
N LEU A 152 -7.33 13.91 17.91
CA LEU A 152 -6.52 14.61 16.92
C LEU A 152 -7.19 15.91 16.49
N THR A 153 -6.46 17.01 16.59
CA THR A 153 -6.95 18.35 16.23
C THR A 153 -6.26 18.91 14.99
N VAL A 154 -6.87 19.91 14.38
CA VAL A 154 -6.24 20.68 13.28
C VAL A 154 -4.94 21.35 13.73
N ALA A 155 -4.82 21.71 15.00
CA ALA A 155 -3.60 22.29 15.57
C ALA A 155 -2.44 21.28 15.54
N ASP A 156 -2.70 19.99 15.81
CA ASP A 156 -1.71 18.93 15.76
C ASP A 156 -1.17 18.74 14.33
N PHE A 157 -2.05 18.78 13.33
CA PHE A 157 -1.63 18.78 11.93
C PHE A 157 -0.75 19.98 11.60
N LYS A 158 -1.13 21.20 12.00
CA LYS A 158 -0.34 22.41 11.77
C LYS A 158 1.04 22.29 12.40
N ALA A 159 1.13 21.80 13.64
CA ALA A 159 2.39 21.61 14.35
C ALA A 159 3.30 20.61 13.61
N ASN A 160 2.78 19.45 13.24
CA ASN A 160 3.56 18.42 12.55
C ASN A 160 4.00 18.83 11.15
N VAL A 161 3.14 19.52 10.38
CA VAL A 161 3.54 20.11 9.09
C VAL A 161 4.66 21.13 9.27
N THR A 162 4.59 21.94 10.32
CA THR A 162 5.65 22.93 10.61
C THR A 162 6.97 22.24 10.96
N LEU A 163 6.93 21.15 11.73
CA LEU A 163 8.11 20.34 12.04
C LEU A 163 8.71 19.69 10.78
N MET A 164 7.87 19.20 9.87
CA MET A 164 8.33 18.65 8.59
C MET A 164 8.98 19.73 7.71
N LYS A 165 8.37 20.91 7.65
CA LYS A 165 8.97 22.07 6.95
C LYS A 165 10.30 22.51 7.57
N GLY A 166 10.39 22.55 8.89
CA GLY A 166 11.63 22.85 9.62
C GLY A 166 12.74 21.84 9.35
N SER A 167 12.39 20.60 9.05
CA SER A 167 13.33 19.54 8.63
C SER A 167 13.60 19.54 7.11
N ASN A 168 13.19 20.58 6.36
CA ASN A 168 13.35 20.70 4.92
C ASN A 168 12.75 19.53 4.12
N VAL A 169 11.69 18.91 4.63
CA VAL A 169 10.97 17.85 3.93
C VAL A 169 10.21 18.46 2.75
N ARG A 170 10.34 17.85 1.58
CA ARG A 170 9.61 18.26 0.38
C ARG A 170 8.20 17.67 0.39
N PRO A 171 7.18 18.48 0.04
CA PRO A 171 5.84 17.95 -0.23
C PRO A 171 5.82 17.14 -1.53
N TYR A 172 4.72 16.44 -1.79
CA TYR A 172 4.50 15.78 -3.08
C TYR A 172 4.39 16.83 -4.22
N GLY A 173 4.43 16.37 -5.46
CA GLY A 173 4.46 17.25 -6.63
C GLY A 173 3.31 18.25 -6.75
N SER A 174 2.21 18.05 -6.02
CA SER A 174 1.10 19.00 -5.88
C SER A 174 1.36 20.14 -4.88
N GLY A 175 2.49 20.12 -4.17
CA GLY A 175 2.79 21.05 -3.09
C GLY A 175 2.15 20.71 -1.74
N ASP A 176 1.50 19.56 -1.65
CA ASP A 176 0.77 19.10 -0.47
C ASP A 176 1.44 17.88 0.18
N TRP A 177 1.33 17.77 1.49
CA TRP A 177 1.63 16.53 2.20
C TRP A 177 0.42 15.61 2.14
N MET A 178 0.63 14.31 2.28
CA MET A 178 -0.43 13.31 2.34
C MET A 178 -0.56 12.82 3.78
N ALA A 179 -1.80 12.66 4.25
CA ALA A 179 -2.08 12.07 5.54
C ALA A 179 -3.14 10.97 5.41
N VAL A 180 -2.91 9.86 6.12
CA VAL A 180 -3.84 8.74 6.19
C VAL A 180 -4.31 8.60 7.64
N ILE A 181 -5.62 8.65 7.84
CA ILE A 181 -6.27 8.63 9.16
C ILE A 181 -7.36 7.56 9.22
N HIS A 182 -7.74 7.16 10.42
CA HIS A 182 -8.90 6.26 10.63
C HIS A 182 -10.22 7.03 10.50
N PRO A 183 -11.32 6.41 10.04
CA PRO A 183 -12.64 7.06 9.97
C PRO A 183 -13.14 7.63 11.30
N TYR A 184 -12.82 7.02 12.44
CA TYR A 184 -13.22 7.56 13.75
C TYR A 184 -12.46 8.85 14.08
N VAL A 185 -11.18 8.92 13.78
CA VAL A 185 -10.37 10.14 13.92
C VAL A 185 -10.80 11.22 12.92
N GLU A 186 -11.24 10.81 11.72
CA GLU A 186 -11.85 11.70 10.75
C GLU A 186 -13.08 12.42 11.32
N TYR A 187 -13.97 11.68 12.00
CA TYR A 187 -15.14 12.25 12.64
C TYR A 187 -14.77 13.35 13.65
N ASP A 188 -13.74 13.13 14.46
CA ASP A 188 -13.28 14.10 15.45
C ASP A 188 -12.74 15.37 14.79
N ILE A 189 -11.93 15.22 13.74
CA ILE A 189 -11.41 16.36 12.98
C ILE A 189 -12.54 17.15 12.31
N MET A 190 -13.50 16.45 11.69
CA MET A 190 -14.65 17.09 11.04
C MET A 190 -15.58 17.79 12.05
N SER A 191 -15.63 17.30 13.27
CA SER A 191 -16.44 17.87 14.36
C SER A 191 -15.78 19.08 15.04
N ASP A 192 -14.51 19.36 14.73
CA ASP A 192 -13.76 20.48 15.31
C ASP A 192 -14.29 21.83 14.79
N ASN A 193 -15.08 22.50 15.64
CA ASN A 193 -15.68 23.80 15.39
C ASN A 193 -14.93 24.97 16.05
N THR A 194 -13.76 24.70 16.61
CA THR A 194 -12.94 25.75 17.26
C THR A 194 -12.44 26.76 16.24
N ALA A 195 -12.05 27.96 16.69
CA ALA A 195 -11.49 29.00 15.84
C ALA A 195 -10.19 28.48 15.17
N GLY A 196 -10.20 28.38 13.84
CA GLY A 196 -9.14 27.76 13.05
C GLY A 196 -9.21 26.22 12.97
N GLY A 197 -10.29 25.60 13.46
CA GLY A 197 -10.63 24.20 13.30
C GLY A 197 -11.04 23.85 11.87
N PHE A 198 -11.43 22.60 11.65
CA PHE A 198 -11.75 22.09 10.31
C PHE A 198 -12.90 22.84 9.64
N ILE A 199 -13.99 23.06 10.37
CA ILE A 199 -15.20 23.75 9.87
C ILE A 199 -14.86 25.19 9.50
N ASP A 200 -14.05 25.88 10.29
CA ASP A 200 -13.65 27.24 10.03
C ASP A 200 -12.74 27.35 8.81
N CYS A 201 -11.78 26.43 8.67
CA CYS A 201 -10.90 26.35 7.51
C CYS A 201 -11.66 26.06 6.21
N MET A 202 -12.68 25.21 6.25
CA MET A 202 -13.46 24.83 5.08
C MET A 202 -14.33 25.97 4.53
N LYS A 203 -14.76 26.91 5.39
CA LYS A 203 -15.53 28.11 4.96
C LYS A 203 -14.77 29.00 3.98
N TYR A 204 -13.44 28.99 4.03
CA TYR A 204 -12.57 29.83 3.21
C TYR A 204 -11.91 29.09 2.06
N GLN A 205 -12.06 27.76 1.95
CA GLN A 205 -11.56 27.01 0.82
C GLN A 205 -12.48 27.13 -0.39
N GLN A 206 -12.00 27.73 -1.45
CA GLN A 206 -12.66 27.67 -2.76
C GLN A 206 -12.61 26.22 -3.26
N GLY A 207 -13.77 25.73 -3.79
CA GLY A 207 -14.03 24.35 -4.19
C GLY A 207 -12.97 23.72 -5.10
N THR A 208 -11.85 23.37 -4.55
CA THR A 208 -10.87 22.50 -5.19
C THR A 208 -11.48 21.11 -5.31
N LYS A 209 -11.48 20.52 -6.49
CA LYS A 209 -11.98 19.14 -6.69
C LYS A 209 -11.25 18.20 -5.75
N LEU A 210 -12.00 17.61 -4.81
CA LEU A 210 -11.50 16.55 -3.95
C LEU A 210 -11.24 15.29 -4.80
N LEU A 211 -10.12 14.64 -4.58
CA LEU A 211 -9.85 13.34 -5.16
C LEU A 211 -10.76 12.30 -4.49
N ASN A 212 -11.10 11.22 -5.21
CA ASN A 212 -11.89 10.13 -4.61
C ASN A 212 -11.20 9.60 -3.35
N GLY A 213 -11.94 9.58 -2.24
CA GLY A 213 -11.43 9.19 -0.92
C GLY A 213 -10.68 10.28 -0.15
N GLU A 214 -10.59 11.49 -0.67
CA GLU A 214 -10.01 12.65 0.01
C GLU A 214 -11.10 13.38 0.79
N ILE A 215 -10.88 13.58 2.10
CA ILE A 215 -11.80 14.27 3.00
C ILE A 215 -11.71 15.78 2.83
N GLY A 216 -10.51 16.26 2.54
CA GLY A 216 -10.22 17.68 2.40
C GLY A 216 -8.74 17.99 2.56
N LYS A 217 -8.44 19.28 2.56
CA LYS A 217 -7.09 19.79 2.74
C LYS A 217 -7.01 20.59 4.03
N VAL A 218 -6.23 20.14 4.98
CA VAL A 218 -6.01 20.81 6.27
C VAL A 218 -4.53 21.14 6.43
N ALA A 219 -4.21 22.40 6.68
CA ALA A 219 -2.86 22.90 6.91
C ALA A 219 -1.84 22.53 5.79
N GLY A 220 -2.30 22.31 4.57
CA GLY A 220 -1.46 21.84 3.46
C GLY A 220 -1.30 20.32 3.39
N CYS A 221 -2.00 19.56 4.23
CA CYS A 221 -2.12 18.10 4.16
C CYS A 221 -3.43 17.71 3.49
N ARG A 222 -3.37 16.76 2.56
CA ARG A 222 -4.54 16.06 2.01
C ARG A 222 -4.85 14.89 2.91
N LEU A 223 -6.07 14.83 3.42
CA LEU A 223 -6.54 13.77 4.30
C LEU A 223 -7.21 12.67 3.49
N MET A 224 -6.79 11.44 3.74
CA MET A 224 -7.39 10.20 3.20
C MET A 224 -7.81 9.33 4.38
N SER A 225 -8.99 8.73 4.28
CA SER A 225 -9.53 7.83 5.30
C SER A 225 -9.24 6.38 4.93
N SER A 226 -8.70 5.61 5.88
CA SER A 226 -8.47 4.18 5.71
C SER A 226 -8.72 3.44 7.02
N THR A 227 -9.37 2.29 6.93
CA THR A 227 -9.53 1.38 8.07
C THR A 227 -8.28 0.55 8.35
N ASN A 228 -7.32 0.52 7.41
CA ASN A 228 -6.06 -0.21 7.56
C ASN A 228 -4.97 0.61 8.26
N VAL A 229 -5.31 1.39 9.27
CA VAL A 229 -4.34 2.06 10.16
C VAL A 229 -3.98 1.16 11.33
N ASN A 230 -2.86 1.46 12.00
CA ASN A 230 -2.50 0.73 13.20
C ASN A 230 -3.35 1.19 14.39
N ILE A 231 -3.93 0.22 15.09
CA ILE A 231 -4.73 0.42 16.30
C ILE A 231 -4.01 -0.31 17.43
N THR A 232 -3.67 0.40 18.49
CA THR A 232 -3.02 -0.15 19.68
C THR A 232 -3.93 -0.01 20.90
N GLY A 233 -3.87 -0.97 21.82
CA GLY A 233 -4.73 -1.01 22.99
C GLY A 233 -6.03 -1.78 22.77
N THR A 234 -6.87 -1.79 23.79
CA THR A 234 -8.21 -2.41 23.78
C THR A 234 -9.25 -1.37 24.19
N ALA A 235 -10.47 -1.49 23.63
CA ALA A 235 -11.57 -0.61 23.98
C ALA A 235 -11.78 -0.52 25.52
N PRO A 236 -12.03 0.67 26.11
CA PRO A 236 -12.26 1.95 25.47
C PRO A 236 -10.99 2.80 25.24
N ASN A 237 -9.81 2.31 25.52
CA ASN A 237 -8.54 3.05 25.41
C ASN A 237 -7.75 2.62 24.15
N GLN A 238 -8.38 2.72 22.99
CA GLN A 238 -7.73 2.44 21.71
C GLN A 238 -7.03 3.69 21.17
N LEU A 239 -5.76 3.52 20.78
CA LEU A 239 -4.99 4.57 20.12
C LEU A 239 -4.91 4.30 18.63
N TYR A 240 -5.28 5.26 17.84
CA TYR A 240 -5.28 5.25 16.39
C TYR A 240 -4.05 6.00 15.86
N SER A 241 -3.34 5.39 14.93
CA SER A 241 -2.18 6.03 14.30
C SER A 241 -2.62 6.83 13.07
N ALA A 242 -2.39 8.14 13.10
CA ALA A 242 -2.52 9.02 11.95
C ALA A 242 -1.14 9.22 11.31
N TYR A 243 -1.04 8.97 10.02
CA TYR A 243 0.22 9.00 9.28
C TYR A 243 0.30 10.25 8.41
N MET A 244 1.45 10.91 8.44
CA MET A 244 1.73 12.05 7.58
C MET A 244 3.01 11.78 6.78
N PHE A 245 2.93 11.98 5.46
CA PHE A 245 4.01 11.65 4.53
C PHE A 245 4.44 12.85 3.70
N GLY A 246 5.75 13.01 3.60
CA GLY A 246 6.40 13.84 2.59
C GLY A 246 6.85 13.02 1.38
N PHE A 247 7.38 13.69 0.38
CA PHE A 247 7.87 13.04 -0.84
C PHE A 247 9.00 12.06 -0.55
N GLN A 248 8.89 10.84 -1.09
CA GLN A 248 9.89 9.76 -0.91
C GLN A 248 10.18 9.42 0.56
N SER A 249 9.17 9.37 1.41
CA SER A 249 9.32 9.00 2.81
C SER A 249 9.65 7.52 2.98
N PHE A 250 9.06 6.66 2.19
CA PHE A 250 9.31 5.21 2.16
C PHE A 250 9.27 4.68 0.73
N GLY A 251 9.98 3.59 0.50
CA GLY A 251 10.03 2.89 -0.77
C GLY A 251 9.27 1.57 -0.73
N VAL A 252 8.51 1.31 -1.78
CA VAL A 252 7.90 0.01 -2.04
C VAL A 252 8.68 -0.66 -3.16
N ILE A 253 9.19 -1.85 -2.88
CA ILE A 253 10.10 -2.58 -3.74
C ILE A 253 9.40 -3.84 -4.24
N PRO A 254 8.76 -3.77 -5.40
CA PRO A 254 8.20 -4.95 -6.04
C PRO A 254 9.26 -5.66 -6.88
N LEU A 255 9.10 -6.95 -7.07
CA LEU A 255 9.89 -7.71 -8.04
C LEU A 255 9.40 -7.39 -9.46
N ALA A 256 10.26 -6.85 -10.31
CA ALA A 256 9.93 -6.55 -11.70
C ALA A 256 9.74 -7.83 -12.52
N GLY A 257 8.69 -7.84 -13.35
CA GLY A 257 8.49 -8.89 -14.35
C GLY A 257 8.24 -10.30 -13.81
N SER A 258 7.53 -10.46 -12.71
CA SER A 258 7.18 -11.79 -12.20
C SER A 258 5.91 -12.40 -12.80
N GLY A 259 5.26 -11.71 -13.73
CA GLY A 259 4.06 -12.18 -14.44
C GLY A 259 4.37 -13.06 -15.66
N PRO A 260 3.40 -13.85 -16.16
CA PRO A 260 3.53 -14.50 -17.47
C PRO A 260 3.61 -13.42 -18.57
N SER A 261 4.50 -13.61 -19.51
CA SER A 261 4.84 -12.64 -20.57
C SER A 261 3.71 -12.24 -21.52
N THR A 262 2.51 -12.75 -21.32
CA THR A 262 1.32 -12.47 -22.15
C THR A 262 0.41 -11.38 -21.60
N VAL A 263 0.60 -10.93 -20.36
CA VAL A 263 -0.18 -9.84 -19.77
C VAL A 263 0.70 -8.59 -19.76
N THR A 264 0.52 -7.77 -20.76
CA THR A 264 1.31 -6.56 -21.04
C THR A 264 0.89 -5.37 -20.15
N ASP A 265 0.38 -5.60 -18.98
CA ASP A 265 0.05 -4.51 -18.07
C ASP A 265 1.19 -4.30 -17.05
N PRO A 266 1.99 -3.22 -17.17
CA PRO A 266 3.10 -2.96 -16.26
C PRO A 266 2.65 -2.74 -14.80
N LYS A 267 1.36 -2.54 -14.57
CA LYS A 267 0.79 -2.46 -13.22
C LYS A 267 0.60 -3.82 -12.56
N ASN A 268 0.60 -4.91 -13.34
CA ASN A 268 0.14 -6.24 -12.92
C ASN A 268 1.25 -7.28 -12.76
N GLU A 269 2.49 -6.93 -13.00
CA GLU A 269 3.60 -7.88 -13.01
C GLU A 269 3.91 -8.51 -11.63
N ARG A 270 3.25 -8.07 -10.59
CA ARG A 270 3.60 -8.34 -9.18
C ARG A 270 2.68 -9.31 -8.48
N PHE A 271 1.43 -9.33 -8.89
CA PHE A 271 0.39 -10.12 -8.27
C PHE A 271 -0.03 -11.24 -9.21
N LYS A 272 0.17 -12.48 -8.78
CA LYS A 272 -0.16 -13.65 -9.55
C LYS A 272 -1.29 -14.40 -8.87
N VAL A 273 -2.44 -14.47 -9.53
CA VAL A 273 -3.56 -15.32 -9.11
C VAL A 273 -3.54 -16.59 -9.94
N SER A 274 -3.75 -17.73 -9.31
CA SER A 274 -3.92 -19.02 -9.98
C SER A 274 -5.15 -19.72 -9.43
N VAL A 275 -5.93 -20.30 -10.34
CA VAL A 275 -7.11 -21.11 -10.02
C VAL A 275 -6.86 -22.51 -10.53
N VAL A 276 -6.94 -23.49 -9.64
CA VAL A 276 -6.75 -24.91 -9.94
C VAL A 276 -8.11 -25.59 -9.78
N LYS A 277 -8.56 -26.30 -10.82
CA LYS A 277 -9.80 -27.07 -10.79
C LYS A 277 -9.60 -28.39 -10.03
N PRO A 278 -10.69 -29.00 -9.54
CA PRO A 278 -10.63 -30.28 -8.86
C PRO A 278 -9.95 -31.35 -9.72
N GLY A 279 -9.16 -32.16 -9.10
CA GLY A 279 -8.44 -33.28 -9.74
C GLY A 279 -7.82 -34.20 -8.72
N ILE A 280 -7.67 -35.46 -9.07
CA ILE A 280 -7.03 -36.46 -8.22
C ILE A 280 -5.51 -36.32 -8.37
N GLY A 281 -4.81 -36.23 -7.24
CA GLY A 281 -3.36 -36.08 -7.18
C GLY A 281 -2.79 -36.43 -5.82
N PRO A 282 -1.46 -36.38 -5.63
CA PRO A 282 -0.82 -36.72 -4.35
C PRO A 282 -1.33 -35.93 -3.15
N SER A 283 -1.71 -34.68 -3.36
CA SER A 283 -2.26 -33.77 -2.33
C SER A 283 -3.79 -33.85 -2.21
N ASN A 284 -4.46 -34.53 -3.13
CA ASN A 284 -5.91 -34.70 -3.15
C ASN A 284 -6.26 -36.10 -3.67
N PRO A 285 -5.88 -37.17 -2.93
CA PRO A 285 -6.01 -38.58 -3.42
C PRO A 285 -7.45 -39.01 -3.57
N THR A 286 -8.39 -38.47 -2.81
CA THR A 286 -9.82 -38.80 -2.85
C THR A 286 -10.62 -37.88 -3.76
N GLY A 287 -10.04 -36.76 -4.21
CA GLY A 287 -10.72 -35.75 -5.02
C GLY A 287 -11.70 -34.90 -4.23
N GLU A 288 -11.62 -34.88 -2.89
CA GLU A 288 -12.54 -34.11 -2.03
C GLU A 288 -12.30 -32.62 -2.06
N ILE A 289 -11.07 -32.22 -2.39
CA ILE A 289 -10.74 -30.80 -2.59
C ILE A 289 -11.21 -30.40 -3.99
N GLY A 290 -12.11 -29.43 -4.04
CA GLY A 290 -12.69 -28.89 -5.25
C GLY A 290 -11.79 -27.85 -5.93
N THR A 291 -12.32 -26.65 -6.14
CA THR A 291 -11.57 -25.56 -6.74
C THR A 291 -10.64 -24.91 -5.72
N ILE A 292 -9.37 -24.72 -6.08
CA ILE A 292 -8.37 -23.99 -5.28
C ILE A 292 -8.06 -22.68 -6.00
N ALA A 293 -8.28 -21.57 -5.33
CA ALA A 293 -7.83 -20.26 -5.78
C ALA A 293 -6.68 -19.79 -4.86
N SER A 294 -5.62 -19.25 -5.43
CA SER A 294 -4.47 -18.77 -4.66
C SER A 294 -3.90 -17.50 -5.26
N TYR A 295 -3.33 -16.66 -4.41
CA TYR A 295 -2.51 -15.54 -4.86
C TYR A 295 -1.07 -15.65 -4.36
N ARG A 296 -0.18 -15.02 -5.10
CA ARG A 296 1.21 -14.87 -4.73
C ARG A 296 1.73 -13.54 -5.24
N PHE A 297 2.39 -12.78 -4.37
CA PHE A 297 3.15 -11.59 -4.75
C PHE A 297 4.48 -11.54 -4.00
N VAL A 298 5.40 -10.76 -4.53
CA VAL A 298 6.75 -10.62 -3.98
C VAL A 298 7.05 -9.13 -3.86
N MET A 299 7.28 -8.68 -2.63
CA MET A 299 7.58 -7.28 -2.35
C MET A 299 8.41 -7.10 -1.08
N ALA A 300 8.96 -5.92 -0.93
CA ALA A 300 9.44 -5.38 0.32
C ALA A 300 8.99 -3.92 0.46
N SER A 301 8.89 -3.45 1.67
CA SER A 301 8.79 -2.02 1.96
C SER A 301 9.95 -1.60 2.84
N LYS A 302 10.47 -0.38 2.65
CA LYS A 302 11.56 0.14 3.50
C LYS A 302 11.46 1.65 3.64
N ILE A 303 11.64 2.13 4.87
CA ILE A 303 11.71 3.56 5.16
C ILE A 303 12.96 4.12 4.49
N THR A 304 12.77 5.13 3.63
CA THR A 304 13.88 5.79 2.93
C THR A 304 14.49 6.87 3.80
N ASP A 305 13.67 7.66 4.45
CA ASP A 305 14.09 8.70 5.36
C ASP A 305 13.07 8.88 6.49
N PRO A 306 13.42 8.49 7.74
CA PRO A 306 12.50 8.59 8.86
C PRO A 306 11.98 10.01 9.13
N GLN A 307 12.78 11.04 8.80
CA GLN A 307 12.40 12.45 9.01
C GLN A 307 11.28 12.93 8.10
N ARG A 308 11.05 12.22 6.97
CA ARG A 308 10.05 12.60 5.96
C ARG A 308 8.65 12.11 6.28
N MET A 309 8.45 11.50 7.43
CA MET A 309 7.15 11.06 7.89
C MET A 309 6.95 11.41 9.35
N ARG A 310 5.69 11.51 9.76
CA ARG A 310 5.26 11.64 11.15
C ARG A 310 4.13 10.68 11.41
N ILE A 311 4.13 10.10 12.59
CA ILE A 311 3.06 9.23 13.08
C ILE A 311 2.52 9.90 14.33
N ILE A 312 1.22 10.16 14.38
CA ILE A 312 0.54 10.76 15.52
C ILE A 312 -0.37 9.69 16.09
N GLN A 313 -0.17 9.33 17.35
CA GLN A 313 -1.08 8.42 18.06
C GLN A 313 -2.10 9.24 18.81
N CYS A 314 -3.36 9.04 18.53
CA CYS A 314 -4.49 9.79 19.09
C CYS A 314 -5.60 8.86 19.53
N ASP A 315 -6.43 9.35 20.42
CA ASP A 315 -7.70 8.75 20.80
C ASP A 315 -8.80 9.09 19.80
N ALA A 316 -9.93 8.44 19.87
CA ALA A 316 -11.11 8.75 19.07
C ALA A 316 -12.38 8.73 19.93
N SER A 317 -13.24 9.75 19.78
CA SER A 317 -14.43 9.93 20.62
C SER A 317 -15.56 8.94 20.34
N LEU A 318 -15.51 8.19 19.24
CA LEU A 318 -16.53 7.20 18.86
C LEU A 318 -16.25 5.77 19.38
N VAL A 319 -15.33 5.58 20.29
CA VAL A 319 -14.93 4.23 20.79
C VAL A 319 -15.33 4.03 22.23
#